data_dfa0bd6cb9a08a9682c693d6fb7937cd
#
_entry.id   dfa0bd6cb9a08a9682c693d6fb7937cd
#
_cell.length_a   1.000
_cell.length_b   1.000
_cell.length_c   1.000
_cell.angle_alpha   90.00
_cell.angle_beta   90.00
_cell.angle_gamma   90.00
#
_symmetry.space_group_name_H-M   'P 1'
#
loop_
_entity.id
_entity.type
_entity.pdbx_description
1 polymer ?
#
loop_
_entity_poly.entity_id
_entity_poly.type
_entity_poly.pdbx_seq_one_letter_code
_entity_poly.pdbx_strand_id
1 'polypeptide(L)'
;MMKDNFHISQQLAQMIVDASKEVIGKDINFIKLDGEIIASTDPKRIGSFHEAAIQVKEKKAIVEVTENDTFIGAKKGINYPIMMDQEMLGVIGISGDPEECKSLGFLLTKMTEVLIKEQMIVGKVHSLDELRSSVVRKLIFENQIKDASMKEHLHQLQIELEKTAFVGIIQLHGLNDPTSLPVNMHDILLKHGIKLFSYFFPNQYAIMINETQYRTIIQTIEAYFRSMQINCTIGIGSVCVWEKLATSYQHAKLALKHALSKEILIGEYAKLELEMIMENIEPSIRSDYISKLIGELSKDEITLLHTYYKSNLSLKETAAELFIHKNTLQYRLEKIAEKTKVNPRDYHDSVKLYVALLLQTL
;
A
#
# COMPACT_ATOMS: atom_id res chain seq x y z
N MET A 1 -25.42 -1.28 -15.25
CA MET A 1 -24.36 -0.86 -16.18
C MET A 1 -24.37 0.66 -16.22
N MET A 2 -23.70 1.34 -15.30
CA MET A 2 -23.50 2.80 -15.37
C MET A 2 -22.48 3.04 -16.49
N LYS A 3 -22.92 3.71 -17.55
CA LYS A 3 -22.01 4.27 -18.56
C LYS A 3 -21.30 5.44 -17.86
N ASP A 4 -20.08 5.21 -17.42
CA ASP A 4 -19.19 6.31 -17.05
C ASP A 4 -18.96 7.14 -18.31
N ASN A 5 -19.64 8.29 -18.38
CA ASN A 5 -19.40 9.29 -19.43
C ASN A 5 -18.00 9.85 -19.19
N PHE A 6 -16.99 9.22 -19.80
CA PHE A 6 -15.64 9.77 -19.78
C PHE A 6 -15.62 11.08 -20.56
N HIS A 7 -15.35 12.17 -19.88
CA HIS A 7 -15.12 13.47 -20.50
C HIS A 7 -13.62 13.79 -20.50
N ILE A 8 -13.11 14.08 -21.68
CA ILE A 8 -11.72 14.53 -21.83
C ILE A 8 -11.61 15.91 -21.17
N SER A 9 -10.71 16.02 -20.18
CA SER A 9 -10.47 17.31 -19.53
C SER A 9 -9.77 18.28 -20.46
N GLN A 10 -10.05 19.58 -20.30
CA GLN A 10 -9.38 20.64 -21.07
C GLN A 10 -7.85 20.57 -20.90
N GLN A 11 -7.37 20.22 -19.73
CA GLN A 11 -5.95 20.09 -19.44
C GLN A 11 -5.29 18.97 -20.27
N LEU A 12 -5.91 17.80 -20.34
CA LEU A 12 -5.42 16.69 -21.17
C LEU A 12 -5.46 17.05 -22.65
N ALA A 13 -6.55 17.63 -23.13
CA ALA A 13 -6.69 18.07 -24.51
C ALA A 13 -5.61 19.08 -24.90
N GLN A 14 -5.32 20.08 -24.02
CA GLN A 14 -4.30 21.08 -24.27
C GLN A 14 -2.89 20.47 -24.29
N MET A 15 -2.58 19.56 -23.37
CA MET A 15 -1.29 18.84 -23.37
C MET A 15 -1.06 18.07 -24.68
N ILE A 16 -2.08 17.41 -25.21
CA ILE A 16 -2.02 16.69 -26.50
C ILE A 16 -1.76 17.67 -27.66
N VAL A 17 -2.49 18.78 -27.69
CA VAL A 17 -2.36 19.80 -28.72
C VAL A 17 -0.98 20.43 -28.70
N ASP A 18 -0.45 20.80 -27.54
CA ASP A 18 0.86 21.45 -27.40
C ASP A 18 2.01 20.51 -27.80
N ALA A 19 1.99 19.27 -27.35
CA ALA A 19 2.97 18.25 -27.74
C ALA A 19 2.94 17.98 -29.27
N SER A 20 1.76 18.00 -29.83
CA SER A 20 1.58 17.76 -31.26
C SER A 20 2.05 18.93 -32.16
N LYS A 21 1.96 20.16 -31.68
CA LYS A 21 2.43 21.36 -32.38
C LYS A 21 3.93 21.30 -32.66
N GLU A 22 4.71 20.87 -31.68
CA GLU A 22 6.18 20.77 -31.81
C GLU A 22 6.60 19.82 -32.96
N VAL A 23 5.81 18.75 -33.17
CA VAL A 23 6.12 17.69 -34.13
C VAL A 23 5.55 18.02 -35.52
N ILE A 24 4.32 18.53 -35.59
CA ILE A 24 3.55 18.68 -36.81
C ILE A 24 3.76 20.06 -37.44
N GLY A 25 4.03 21.10 -36.61
CA GLY A 25 4.24 22.47 -37.11
C GLY A 25 2.99 23.13 -37.72
N LYS A 26 1.81 22.55 -37.55
CA LYS A 26 0.51 23.06 -38.03
C LYS A 26 -0.37 23.47 -36.82
N ASP A 27 -1.39 24.29 -37.09
CA ASP A 27 -2.39 24.61 -36.05
C ASP A 27 -3.31 23.43 -35.80
N ILE A 28 -3.47 23.07 -34.55
CA ILE A 28 -4.26 21.92 -34.10
C ILE A 28 -5.32 22.40 -33.12
N ASN A 29 -6.52 21.82 -33.21
CA ASN A 29 -7.62 22.03 -32.25
C ASN A 29 -8.17 20.71 -31.75
N PHE A 30 -8.52 20.68 -30.48
CA PHE A 30 -9.31 19.60 -29.89
C PHE A 30 -10.72 20.12 -29.65
N ILE A 31 -11.72 19.43 -30.21
CA ILE A 31 -13.10 19.93 -30.32
C ILE A 31 -14.03 18.89 -29.68
N LYS A 32 -14.93 19.32 -28.81
CA LYS A 32 -16.00 18.48 -28.29
C LYS A 32 -17.05 18.12 -29.33
N LEU A 33 -17.90 17.15 -29.01
CA LEU A 33 -18.99 16.70 -29.89
C LEU A 33 -20.13 17.72 -30.07
N ASP A 34 -20.16 18.79 -29.28
CA ASP A 34 -21.05 19.93 -29.42
C ASP A 34 -20.46 21.06 -30.27
N GLY A 35 -19.25 20.89 -30.77
CA GLY A 35 -18.55 21.85 -31.61
C GLY A 35 -17.69 22.87 -30.86
N GLU A 36 -17.61 22.83 -29.53
CA GLU A 36 -16.76 23.72 -28.72
C GLU A 36 -15.29 23.32 -28.83
N ILE A 37 -14.41 24.24 -29.15
CA ILE A 37 -12.96 24.06 -29.12
C ILE A 37 -12.49 24.15 -27.65
N ILE A 38 -12.03 23.05 -27.07
CA ILE A 38 -11.56 23.02 -25.66
C ILE A 38 -10.05 23.18 -25.52
N ALA A 39 -9.29 22.91 -26.60
CA ALA A 39 -7.85 23.12 -26.65
C ALA A 39 -7.42 23.52 -28.05
N SER A 40 -6.43 24.38 -28.14
CA SER A 40 -5.93 24.89 -29.44
C SER A 40 -4.49 25.36 -29.31
N THR A 41 -3.73 25.22 -30.42
CA THR A 41 -2.44 25.88 -30.60
C THR A 41 -2.54 27.40 -30.71
N ASP A 42 -3.73 27.90 -31.05
CA ASP A 42 -4.08 29.33 -31.05
C ASP A 42 -5.05 29.58 -29.85
N PRO A 43 -4.57 30.17 -28.72
CA PRO A 43 -5.40 30.37 -27.54
C PRO A 43 -6.69 31.17 -27.78
N LYS A 44 -6.72 32.01 -28.80
CA LYS A 44 -7.90 32.82 -29.16
C LYS A 44 -9.08 31.99 -29.67
N ARG A 45 -8.81 30.74 -30.07
CA ARG A 45 -9.82 29.82 -30.58
C ARG A 45 -10.51 29.01 -29.49
N ILE A 46 -9.94 28.91 -28.30
CA ILE A 46 -10.53 28.18 -27.18
C ILE A 46 -11.88 28.81 -26.80
N GLY A 47 -12.92 27.97 -26.65
CA GLY A 47 -14.30 28.37 -26.39
C GLY A 47 -15.06 28.78 -27.65
N SER A 48 -14.43 28.89 -28.82
CA SER A 48 -15.15 29.18 -30.05
C SER A 48 -15.78 27.93 -30.70
N PHE A 49 -16.81 28.14 -31.51
CA PHE A 49 -17.54 27.09 -32.19
C PHE A 49 -16.85 26.67 -33.51
N HIS A 50 -16.91 25.38 -33.82
CA HIS A 50 -16.31 24.78 -35.01
C HIS A 50 -17.30 23.83 -35.69
N GLU A 51 -18.01 24.32 -36.73
CA GLU A 51 -19.10 23.60 -37.37
C GLU A 51 -18.67 22.29 -38.04
N ALA A 52 -17.46 22.23 -38.64
CA ALA A 52 -16.98 21.01 -39.30
C ALA A 52 -16.87 19.83 -38.32
N ALA A 53 -16.71 20.05 -37.01
CA ALA A 53 -16.72 19.00 -36.03
C ALA A 53 -18.11 18.34 -35.83
N ILE A 54 -19.19 19.13 -36.02
CA ILE A 54 -20.55 18.60 -36.02
C ILE A 54 -20.72 17.64 -37.20
N GLN A 55 -20.19 18.01 -38.39
CA GLN A 55 -20.24 17.15 -39.57
C GLN A 55 -19.44 15.83 -39.38
N VAL A 56 -18.30 15.89 -38.68
CA VAL A 56 -17.55 14.68 -38.29
C VAL A 56 -18.39 13.76 -37.42
N LYS A 57 -19.10 14.34 -36.43
CA LYS A 57 -19.98 13.60 -35.50
C LYS A 57 -21.14 12.93 -36.24
N GLU A 58 -21.82 13.65 -37.13
CA GLU A 58 -22.94 13.13 -37.91
C GLU A 58 -22.55 12.02 -38.87
N LYS A 59 -21.46 12.23 -39.61
CA LYS A 59 -20.95 11.28 -40.61
C LYS A 59 -20.15 10.12 -40.00
N LYS A 60 -19.67 10.29 -38.74
CA LYS A 60 -18.69 9.40 -38.08
C LYS A 60 -17.47 9.12 -38.97
N ALA A 61 -17.05 10.09 -39.74
CA ALA A 61 -15.98 10.01 -40.74
C ALA A 61 -15.17 11.31 -40.79
N ILE A 62 -14.02 11.22 -41.39
CA ILE A 62 -13.12 12.36 -41.64
C ILE A 62 -13.86 13.41 -42.48
N VAL A 63 -13.71 14.70 -42.14
CA VAL A 63 -14.24 15.83 -42.90
C VAL A 63 -13.09 16.74 -43.30
N GLU A 64 -12.89 16.89 -44.59
CA GLU A 64 -11.97 17.85 -45.20
C GLU A 64 -12.70 19.19 -45.37
N VAL A 65 -12.02 20.30 -45.08
CA VAL A 65 -12.50 21.65 -45.26
C VAL A 65 -11.61 22.32 -46.30
N THR A 66 -12.20 22.63 -47.42
CA THR A 66 -11.52 23.31 -48.57
C THR A 66 -11.80 24.82 -48.55
N GLU A 67 -11.19 25.57 -49.47
CA GLU A 67 -11.41 27.02 -49.57
C GLU A 67 -12.85 27.37 -50.00
N ASN A 68 -13.56 26.42 -50.59
CA ASN A 68 -14.94 26.61 -51.07
C ASN A 68 -16.02 26.29 -49.99
N ASP A 69 -15.61 25.77 -48.86
CA ASP A 69 -16.53 25.38 -47.77
C ASP A 69 -16.82 26.57 -46.86
N THR A 70 -18.08 26.70 -46.45
CA THR A 70 -18.58 27.83 -45.62
C THR A 70 -18.87 27.44 -44.15
N PHE A 71 -18.13 26.47 -43.58
CA PHE A 71 -18.31 26.06 -42.21
C PHE A 71 -17.92 27.14 -41.21
N ILE A 72 -18.83 27.49 -40.31
CA ILE A 72 -18.64 28.51 -39.24
C ILE A 72 -17.47 28.11 -38.35
N GLY A 73 -16.50 29.00 -38.16
CA GLY A 73 -15.35 28.80 -37.32
C GLY A 73 -14.32 27.79 -37.79
N ALA A 74 -14.51 27.16 -38.94
CA ALA A 74 -13.53 26.28 -39.55
C ALA A 74 -12.51 27.04 -40.39
N LYS A 75 -11.28 26.56 -40.43
CA LYS A 75 -10.23 26.96 -41.38
C LYS A 75 -10.01 25.81 -42.36
N LYS A 76 -9.43 26.09 -43.56
CA LYS A 76 -8.96 25.05 -44.47
C LYS A 76 -8.13 24.02 -43.72
N GLY A 77 -8.47 22.74 -43.85
CA GLY A 77 -7.82 21.67 -43.05
C GLY A 77 -8.58 20.36 -43.12
N ILE A 78 -8.26 19.49 -42.15
CA ILE A 78 -8.87 18.16 -42.04
C ILE A 78 -9.26 17.88 -40.60
N ASN A 79 -10.42 17.25 -40.40
CA ASN A 79 -10.99 16.97 -39.07
C ASN A 79 -11.20 15.46 -38.92
N TYR A 80 -10.63 14.89 -37.85
CA TYR A 80 -10.63 13.47 -37.57
C TYR A 80 -11.49 13.14 -36.34
N PRO A 81 -12.37 12.11 -36.38
CA PRO A 81 -13.02 11.61 -35.20
C PRO A 81 -12.03 10.90 -34.30
N ILE A 82 -12.08 11.17 -32.99
CA ILE A 82 -11.39 10.39 -31.95
C ILE A 82 -12.35 9.31 -31.50
N MET A 83 -11.99 8.05 -31.72
CA MET A 83 -12.84 6.90 -31.44
C MET A 83 -12.29 6.07 -30.27
N MET A 84 -13.17 5.61 -29.39
CA MET A 84 -12.85 4.66 -28.33
C MET A 84 -13.99 3.65 -28.21
N ASP A 85 -13.67 2.35 -28.33
CA ASP A 85 -14.65 1.25 -28.21
C ASP A 85 -15.98 1.51 -28.98
N GLN A 86 -15.86 2.04 -30.21
CA GLN A 86 -16.96 2.44 -31.11
C GLN A 86 -17.73 3.72 -30.70
N GLU A 87 -17.38 4.36 -29.60
CA GLU A 87 -17.91 5.68 -29.20
C GLU A 87 -16.98 6.81 -29.65
N MET A 88 -17.56 7.91 -30.12
CA MET A 88 -16.78 9.10 -30.47
C MET A 88 -16.63 9.97 -29.23
N LEU A 89 -15.37 10.34 -28.91
CA LEU A 89 -15.03 11.15 -27.74
C LEU A 89 -14.83 12.63 -28.07
N GLY A 90 -14.49 12.94 -29.32
CA GLY A 90 -14.20 14.30 -29.76
C GLY A 90 -13.69 14.31 -31.20
N VAL A 91 -13.18 15.47 -31.61
CA VAL A 91 -12.65 15.70 -32.95
C VAL A 91 -11.30 16.41 -32.82
N ILE A 92 -10.31 15.98 -33.64
CA ILE A 92 -9.07 16.72 -33.86
C ILE A 92 -9.13 17.40 -35.21
N GLY A 93 -9.01 18.73 -35.22
CA GLY A 93 -8.88 19.53 -36.44
C GLY A 93 -7.44 19.98 -36.63
N ILE A 94 -6.93 19.83 -37.85
CA ILE A 94 -5.60 20.29 -38.28
C ILE A 94 -5.77 21.27 -39.43
N SER A 95 -5.24 22.48 -39.25
CA SER A 95 -5.29 23.51 -40.29
C SER A 95 -4.17 23.34 -41.29
N GLY A 96 -4.46 23.45 -42.58
CA GLY A 96 -3.50 23.34 -43.69
C GLY A 96 -4.10 22.71 -44.91
N ASP A 97 -3.27 22.35 -45.89
CA ASP A 97 -3.74 21.60 -47.06
C ASP A 97 -4.17 20.18 -46.62
N PRO A 98 -5.41 19.73 -46.94
CA PRO A 98 -5.90 18.41 -46.52
C PRO A 98 -5.00 17.26 -46.97
N GLU A 99 -4.44 17.29 -48.19
CA GLU A 99 -3.56 16.23 -48.67
C GLU A 99 -2.24 16.14 -47.87
N GLU A 100 -1.65 17.30 -47.50
CA GLU A 100 -0.46 17.34 -46.65
C GLU A 100 -0.75 16.89 -45.19
N CYS A 101 -1.93 17.21 -44.71
CA CYS A 101 -2.31 16.92 -43.30
C CYS A 101 -2.84 15.49 -43.10
N LYS A 102 -3.17 14.75 -44.16
CA LYS A 102 -3.90 13.48 -44.07
C LYS A 102 -3.18 12.39 -43.27
N SER A 103 -1.93 12.09 -43.59
CA SER A 103 -1.15 11.07 -42.87
C SER A 103 -0.78 11.50 -41.49
N LEU A 104 -0.43 12.77 -41.25
CA LEU A 104 -0.10 13.35 -39.96
C LEU A 104 -1.33 13.36 -39.03
N GLY A 105 -2.50 13.75 -39.58
CA GLY A 105 -3.75 13.77 -38.81
C GLY A 105 -4.20 12.38 -38.40
N PHE A 106 -4.06 11.39 -39.27
CA PHE A 106 -4.36 10.01 -38.90
C PHE A 106 -3.45 9.51 -37.76
N LEU A 107 -2.14 9.75 -37.88
CA LEU A 107 -1.18 9.35 -36.84
C LEU A 107 -1.48 10.05 -35.53
N LEU A 108 -1.69 11.37 -35.53
CA LEU A 108 -2.03 12.15 -34.34
C LEU A 108 -3.30 11.63 -33.66
N THR A 109 -4.33 11.32 -34.43
CA THR A 109 -5.58 10.78 -33.91
C THR A 109 -5.35 9.43 -33.20
N LYS A 110 -4.56 8.53 -33.83
CA LYS A 110 -4.24 7.23 -33.21
C LYS A 110 -3.39 7.38 -31.94
N MET A 111 -2.41 8.26 -31.92
CA MET A 111 -1.65 8.57 -30.71
C MET A 111 -2.55 9.15 -29.61
N THR A 112 -3.46 10.04 -29.96
CA THR A 112 -4.43 10.61 -29.02
C THR A 112 -5.34 9.55 -28.41
N GLU A 113 -5.86 8.61 -29.23
CA GLU A 113 -6.67 7.48 -28.75
C GLU A 113 -5.89 6.62 -27.73
N VAL A 114 -4.62 6.34 -27.99
CA VAL A 114 -3.75 5.59 -27.06
C VAL A 114 -3.53 6.35 -25.75
N LEU A 115 -3.20 7.65 -25.81
CA LEU A 115 -3.00 8.47 -24.62
C LEU A 115 -4.25 8.59 -23.76
N ILE A 116 -5.42 8.76 -24.40
CA ILE A 116 -6.70 8.80 -23.67
C ILE A 116 -6.96 7.45 -22.99
N LYS A 117 -6.71 6.34 -23.68
CA LYS A 117 -6.88 5.00 -23.12
C LYS A 117 -5.96 4.76 -21.94
N GLU A 118 -4.73 5.18 -22.03
CA GLU A 118 -3.77 5.10 -20.92
C GLU A 118 -4.26 5.90 -19.70
N GLN A 119 -4.69 7.15 -19.90
CA GLN A 119 -5.24 7.99 -18.82
C GLN A 119 -6.50 7.39 -18.18
N MET A 120 -7.37 6.77 -18.96
CA MET A 120 -8.54 6.06 -18.44
C MET A 120 -8.14 4.87 -17.56
N ILE A 121 -7.13 4.10 -17.97
CA ILE A 121 -6.61 2.96 -17.19
C ILE A 121 -6.00 3.45 -15.88
N VAL A 122 -5.13 4.46 -15.93
CA VAL A 122 -4.49 5.05 -14.75
C VAL A 122 -5.54 5.61 -13.77
N GLY A 123 -6.51 6.37 -14.28
CA GLY A 123 -7.60 6.91 -13.45
C GLY A 123 -8.44 5.82 -12.80
N LYS A 124 -8.74 4.73 -13.51
CA LYS A 124 -9.49 3.59 -12.96
C LYS A 124 -8.69 2.82 -11.90
N VAL A 125 -7.40 2.61 -12.11
CA VAL A 125 -6.51 1.98 -11.13
C VAL A 125 -6.43 2.84 -9.88
N HIS A 126 -6.25 4.15 -10.00
CA HIS A 126 -6.20 5.08 -8.87
C HIS A 126 -7.51 5.05 -8.06
N SER A 127 -8.66 5.09 -8.73
CA SER A 127 -9.98 5.00 -8.10
C SER A 127 -10.17 3.67 -7.34
N LEU A 128 -9.71 2.54 -7.87
CA LEU A 128 -9.79 1.24 -7.20
C LEU A 128 -8.86 1.17 -5.98
N ASP A 129 -7.68 1.79 -6.03
CA ASP A 129 -6.75 1.83 -4.91
C ASP A 129 -7.25 2.73 -3.77
N GLU A 130 -7.86 3.85 -4.10
CA GLU A 130 -8.56 4.70 -3.13
C GLU A 130 -9.73 3.97 -2.46
N LEU A 131 -10.55 3.28 -3.27
CA LEU A 131 -11.65 2.47 -2.76
C LEU A 131 -11.15 1.37 -1.83
N ARG A 132 -10.11 0.64 -2.22
CA ARG A 132 -9.46 -0.42 -1.42
C ARG A 132 -8.96 0.13 -0.09
N SER A 133 -8.25 1.25 -0.12
CA SER A 133 -7.73 1.92 1.08
C SER A 133 -8.86 2.38 2.01
N SER A 134 -9.95 2.92 1.45
CA SER A 134 -11.15 3.31 2.21
C SER A 134 -11.78 2.10 2.90
N VAL A 135 -11.98 0.99 2.18
CA VAL A 135 -12.52 -0.26 2.73
C VAL A 135 -11.66 -0.78 3.88
N VAL A 136 -10.34 -0.87 3.68
CA VAL A 136 -9.40 -1.35 4.70
C VAL A 136 -9.46 -0.48 5.95
N ARG A 137 -9.46 0.86 5.82
CA ARG A 137 -9.55 1.79 6.95
C ARG A 137 -10.85 1.64 7.72
N LYS A 138 -11.97 1.52 7.04
CA LYS A 138 -13.28 1.28 7.68
C LYS A 138 -13.30 -0.03 8.47
N LEU A 139 -12.73 -1.10 7.92
CA LEU A 139 -12.66 -2.41 8.58
C LEU A 139 -11.77 -2.40 9.83
N ILE A 140 -10.65 -1.67 9.79
CA ILE A 140 -9.68 -1.62 10.90
C ILE A 140 -10.11 -0.64 12.00
N PHE A 141 -10.65 0.54 11.64
CA PHE A 141 -10.84 1.63 12.60
C PHE A 141 -12.30 1.89 12.97
N GLU A 142 -13.24 1.59 12.07
CA GLU A 142 -14.65 1.96 12.28
C GLU A 142 -15.56 0.76 12.61
N ASN A 143 -15.08 -0.47 12.38
CA ASN A 143 -15.82 -1.72 12.63
C ASN A 143 -17.18 -1.79 11.87
N GLN A 144 -17.30 -1.10 10.72
CA GLN A 144 -18.54 -0.90 9.98
C GLN A 144 -18.70 -1.90 8.82
N ILE A 145 -18.85 -3.19 9.10
CA ILE A 145 -19.10 -4.19 8.05
C ILE A 145 -20.57 -4.26 7.60
N LYS A 146 -21.48 -3.81 8.44
CA LYS A 146 -22.94 -3.97 8.21
C LYS A 146 -23.55 -2.89 7.30
N ASP A 147 -22.76 -1.96 6.82
CA ASP A 147 -23.20 -0.92 5.91
C ASP A 147 -23.45 -1.51 4.51
N ALA A 148 -24.59 -1.16 3.90
CA ALA A 148 -24.95 -1.59 2.53
C ALA A 148 -23.88 -1.16 1.51
N SER A 149 -23.28 0.02 1.72
CA SER A 149 -22.19 0.53 0.87
C SER A 149 -20.93 -0.36 0.90
N MET A 150 -20.65 -1.00 2.04
CA MET A 150 -19.49 -1.89 2.17
C MET A 150 -19.62 -3.11 1.27
N LYS A 151 -20.81 -3.71 1.17
CA LYS A 151 -21.05 -4.85 0.29
C LYS A 151 -20.84 -4.49 -1.18
N GLU A 152 -21.31 -3.32 -1.58
CA GLU A 152 -21.12 -2.80 -2.94
C GLU A 152 -19.63 -2.56 -3.24
N HIS A 153 -18.89 -1.95 -2.31
CA HIS A 153 -17.44 -1.73 -2.45
C HIS A 153 -16.65 -3.04 -2.56
N LEU A 154 -16.98 -4.04 -1.74
CA LEU A 154 -16.37 -5.36 -1.82
C LEU A 154 -16.66 -6.06 -3.15
N HIS A 155 -17.89 -5.92 -3.66
CA HIS A 155 -18.26 -6.45 -4.96
C HIS A 155 -17.48 -5.76 -6.10
N GLN A 156 -17.32 -4.43 -6.06
CA GLN A 156 -16.52 -3.68 -7.03
C GLN A 156 -15.04 -4.13 -7.01
N LEU A 157 -14.51 -4.45 -5.85
CA LEU A 157 -13.15 -4.97 -5.68
C LEU A 157 -13.04 -6.48 -5.99
N GLN A 158 -14.14 -7.13 -6.35
CA GLN A 158 -14.22 -8.59 -6.60
C GLN A 158 -13.70 -9.40 -5.40
N ILE A 159 -14.13 -9.04 -4.19
CA ILE A 159 -13.73 -9.67 -2.94
C ILE A 159 -14.90 -10.43 -2.37
N GLU A 160 -14.69 -11.73 -2.15
CA GLU A 160 -15.59 -12.58 -1.39
C GLU A 160 -15.03 -12.72 0.03
N LEU A 161 -15.88 -12.38 1.02
CA LEU A 161 -15.54 -12.54 2.42
C LEU A 161 -15.79 -13.99 2.83
N GLU A 162 -14.74 -14.69 3.22
CA GLU A 162 -14.87 -15.96 3.93
C GLU A 162 -15.35 -15.72 5.38
N LYS A 163 -15.54 -16.81 6.12
CA LYS A 163 -16.05 -16.73 7.48
C LYS A 163 -15.09 -16.05 8.44
N THR A 164 -13.81 -16.27 8.24
CA THR A 164 -12.71 -15.79 9.10
C THR A 164 -11.55 -15.25 8.27
N ALA A 165 -10.89 -14.26 8.84
CA ALA A 165 -9.74 -13.60 8.25
C ALA A 165 -8.78 -13.10 9.35
N PHE A 166 -7.65 -12.55 8.97
CA PHE A 166 -6.74 -11.86 9.86
C PHE A 166 -6.08 -10.66 9.16
N VAL A 167 -5.50 -9.79 9.97
CA VAL A 167 -4.71 -8.65 9.50
C VAL A 167 -3.23 -8.97 9.58
N GLY A 168 -2.49 -8.69 8.52
CA GLY A 168 -1.04 -8.63 8.53
C GLY A 168 -0.57 -7.18 8.39
N ILE A 169 0.54 -6.83 9.01
CA ILE A 169 1.22 -5.56 8.84
C ILE A 169 2.61 -5.84 8.30
N ILE A 170 2.92 -5.28 7.13
CA ILE A 170 4.24 -5.35 6.51
C ILE A 170 4.91 -4.00 6.74
N GLN A 171 6.02 -3.98 7.45
CA GLN A 171 6.86 -2.79 7.63
C GLN A 171 8.09 -2.90 6.76
N LEU A 172 8.31 -1.90 5.91
CA LEU A 172 9.47 -1.80 5.02
C LEU A 172 10.61 -1.05 5.73
N HIS A 173 11.86 -1.48 5.48
CA HIS A 173 13.06 -0.85 6.06
C HIS A 173 13.98 -0.30 4.96
N GLY A 174 14.84 0.67 5.33
CA GLY A 174 15.86 1.20 4.42
C GLY A 174 15.33 2.10 3.30
N LEU A 175 14.09 2.59 3.42
CA LEU A 175 13.56 3.58 2.50
C LEU A 175 14.19 4.93 2.82
N ASN A 176 15.21 5.33 2.06
CA ASN A 176 15.84 6.64 2.20
C ASN A 176 14.90 7.79 1.78
N ASP A 177 13.88 7.49 1.00
CA ASP A 177 12.84 8.40 0.56
C ASP A 177 11.47 7.69 0.64
N PRO A 178 10.52 8.16 1.47
CA PRO A 178 9.17 7.60 1.55
C PRO A 178 8.40 7.65 0.23
N THR A 179 8.81 8.51 -0.72
CA THR A 179 8.22 8.59 -2.06
C THR A 179 8.78 7.55 -3.01
N SER A 180 9.91 6.93 -2.66
CA SER A 180 10.57 5.85 -3.42
C SER A 180 10.11 4.46 -3.00
N LEU A 181 8.85 4.31 -2.54
CA LEU A 181 8.25 2.99 -2.37
C LEU A 181 8.49 2.15 -3.63
N PRO A 182 8.83 0.86 -3.48
CA PRO A 182 8.88 -0.01 -4.64
C PRO A 182 7.59 0.18 -5.42
N VAL A 183 7.67 0.81 -6.57
CA VAL A 183 6.54 1.24 -7.43
C VAL A 183 5.56 0.08 -7.68
N ASN A 184 5.96 -1.13 -7.34
CA ASN A 184 5.26 -2.37 -7.63
C ASN A 184 4.69 -3.10 -6.39
N MET A 185 4.67 -2.50 -5.18
CA MET A 185 4.14 -3.23 -4.01
C MET A 185 2.66 -3.59 -4.18
N HIS A 186 1.86 -2.71 -4.76
CA HIS A 186 0.46 -2.99 -5.09
C HIS A 186 0.34 -4.19 -6.04
N ASP A 187 1.14 -4.19 -7.12
CA ASP A 187 1.15 -5.29 -8.10
C ASP A 187 1.62 -6.60 -7.47
N ILE A 188 2.60 -6.53 -6.58
CA ILE A 188 3.09 -7.68 -5.83
C ILE A 188 1.98 -8.28 -4.98
N LEU A 189 1.29 -7.46 -4.18
CA LEU A 189 0.21 -7.91 -3.31
C LEU A 189 -0.94 -8.53 -4.12
N LEU A 190 -1.36 -7.87 -5.20
CA LEU A 190 -2.40 -8.37 -6.11
C LEU A 190 -2.01 -9.67 -6.80
N LYS A 191 -0.77 -9.78 -7.29
CA LYS A 191 -0.23 -10.98 -7.95
C LYS A 191 -0.23 -12.19 -7.01
N HIS A 192 -0.02 -11.96 -5.72
CA HIS A 192 -0.04 -13.00 -4.70
C HIS A 192 -1.42 -13.20 -4.05
N GLY A 193 -2.48 -12.66 -4.65
CA GLY A 193 -3.87 -12.89 -4.24
C GLY A 193 -4.35 -12.03 -3.06
N ILE A 194 -3.54 -11.08 -2.58
CA ILE A 194 -3.95 -10.13 -1.55
C ILE A 194 -4.72 -9.00 -2.24
N LYS A 195 -6.02 -9.02 -2.14
CA LYS A 195 -6.90 -8.02 -2.76
C LYS A 195 -7.24 -6.85 -1.82
N LEU A 196 -7.18 -7.05 -0.51
CA LEU A 196 -7.42 -6.01 0.49
C LEU A 196 -6.13 -5.60 1.18
N PHE A 197 -5.68 -4.40 0.88
CA PHE A 197 -4.51 -3.78 1.51
C PHE A 197 -4.64 -2.25 1.48
N SER A 198 -3.91 -1.59 2.37
CA SER A 198 -3.76 -0.13 2.38
C SER A 198 -2.37 0.24 2.84
N TYR A 199 -1.83 1.26 2.20
CA TYR A 199 -0.59 1.88 2.64
C TYR A 199 -0.84 2.83 3.81
N PHE A 200 0.02 2.76 4.82
CA PHE A 200 0.07 3.65 5.96
C PHE A 200 1.45 4.30 6.03
N PHE A 201 1.47 5.60 5.75
CA PHE A 201 2.69 6.39 5.84
C PHE A 201 3.35 6.23 7.22
N PRO A 202 4.70 6.15 7.34
CA PRO A 202 5.67 6.33 6.25
C PRO A 202 6.07 5.05 5.50
N ASN A 203 5.87 3.85 6.04
CA ASN A 203 6.50 2.64 5.50
C ASN A 203 5.74 1.35 5.81
N GLN A 204 4.45 1.41 6.10
CA GLN A 204 3.68 0.22 6.45
C GLN A 204 2.57 -0.08 5.43
N TYR A 205 2.30 -1.36 5.23
CA TYR A 205 1.10 -1.86 4.57
C TYR A 205 0.29 -2.69 5.55
N ALA A 206 -0.99 -2.41 5.70
CA ALA A 206 -1.93 -3.34 6.31
C ALA A 206 -2.56 -4.19 5.19
N ILE A 207 -2.53 -5.50 5.37
CA ILE A 207 -3.10 -6.49 4.45
C ILE A 207 -4.16 -7.31 5.18
N MET A 208 -5.20 -7.72 4.47
CA MET A 208 -6.23 -8.61 5.00
C MET A 208 -6.28 -9.87 4.16
N ILE A 209 -6.24 -11.00 4.83
CA ILE A 209 -6.15 -12.31 4.20
C ILE A 209 -7.20 -13.25 4.82
N ASN A 210 -7.92 -13.99 3.99
CA ASN A 210 -8.79 -15.06 4.44
C ASN A 210 -7.99 -16.18 5.10
N GLU A 211 -8.53 -16.80 6.14
CA GLU A 211 -7.82 -17.83 6.92
C GLU A 211 -7.35 -19.00 6.06
N THR A 212 -8.17 -19.44 5.11
CA THR A 212 -7.84 -20.56 4.22
C THR A 212 -6.61 -20.31 3.35
N GLN A 213 -6.33 -19.06 3.03
CA GLN A 213 -5.22 -18.66 2.16
C GLN A 213 -3.92 -18.37 2.93
N TYR A 214 -3.97 -18.37 4.27
CA TYR A 214 -2.89 -17.92 5.13
C TYR A 214 -1.54 -18.54 4.79
N ARG A 215 -1.42 -19.86 4.89
CA ARG A 215 -0.13 -20.56 4.74
C ARG A 215 0.49 -20.32 3.38
N THR A 216 -0.34 -20.43 2.34
CA THR A 216 0.13 -20.27 0.95
C THR A 216 0.60 -18.85 0.68
N ILE A 217 -0.17 -17.85 1.10
CA ILE A 217 0.15 -16.44 0.85
C ILE A 217 1.41 -16.02 1.62
N ILE A 218 1.50 -16.35 2.91
CA ILE A 218 2.66 -15.95 3.73
C ILE A 218 3.95 -16.58 3.23
N GLN A 219 3.94 -17.88 2.91
CA GLN A 219 5.11 -18.55 2.34
C GLN A 219 5.54 -17.94 1.00
N THR A 220 4.57 -17.61 0.15
CA THR A 220 4.84 -17.03 -1.17
C THR A 220 5.41 -15.61 -1.05
N ILE A 221 4.86 -14.79 -0.16
CA ILE A 221 5.36 -13.42 0.09
C ILE A 221 6.75 -13.48 0.73
N GLU A 222 6.97 -14.34 1.71
CA GLU A 222 8.27 -14.52 2.35
C GLU A 222 9.33 -14.90 1.33
N ALA A 223 9.06 -15.91 0.51
CA ALA A 223 9.96 -16.34 -0.55
C ALA A 223 10.25 -15.22 -1.55
N TYR A 224 9.21 -14.47 -1.94
CA TYR A 224 9.35 -13.35 -2.87
C TYR A 224 10.21 -12.22 -2.28
N PHE A 225 9.94 -11.78 -1.05
CA PHE A 225 10.71 -10.71 -0.42
C PHE A 225 12.17 -11.09 -0.22
N ARG A 226 12.45 -12.35 0.15
CA ARG A 226 13.82 -12.88 0.21
C ARG A 226 14.50 -12.85 -1.16
N SER A 227 13.82 -13.29 -2.21
CA SER A 227 14.39 -13.34 -3.57
C SER A 227 14.70 -11.96 -4.14
N MET A 228 13.88 -10.97 -3.81
CA MET A 228 14.02 -9.58 -4.25
C MET A 228 14.85 -8.71 -3.28
N GLN A 229 15.39 -9.31 -2.21
CA GLN A 229 16.13 -8.62 -1.15
C GLN A 229 15.38 -7.43 -0.54
N ILE A 230 14.04 -7.52 -0.47
CA ILE A 230 13.21 -6.50 0.16
C ILE A 230 13.37 -6.65 1.67
N ASN A 231 13.96 -5.63 2.30
CA ASN A 231 14.12 -5.60 3.75
C ASN A 231 12.78 -5.17 4.39
N CYS A 232 12.14 -6.11 5.07
CA CYS A 232 10.86 -5.89 5.73
C CYS A 232 10.71 -6.76 6.98
N THR A 233 9.73 -6.38 7.82
CA THR A 233 9.26 -7.20 8.96
C THR A 233 7.74 -7.31 8.87
N ILE A 234 7.19 -8.48 9.17
CA ILE A 234 5.76 -8.76 9.05
C ILE A 234 5.21 -9.14 10.43
N GLY A 235 4.14 -8.47 10.84
CA GLY A 235 3.37 -8.84 12.02
C GLY A 235 2.01 -9.43 11.61
N ILE A 236 1.67 -10.62 12.11
CA ILE A 236 0.41 -11.32 11.81
C ILE A 236 -0.48 -11.30 13.05
N GLY A 237 -1.70 -10.78 12.89
CA GLY A 237 -2.72 -10.74 13.94
C GLY A 237 -3.42 -12.08 14.17
N SER A 238 -4.36 -12.09 15.12
CA SER A 238 -5.20 -13.25 15.37
C SER A 238 -6.21 -13.47 14.26
N VAL A 239 -6.55 -14.74 14.00
CA VAL A 239 -7.70 -15.11 13.18
C VAL A 239 -8.98 -14.69 13.90
N CYS A 240 -9.89 -14.06 13.18
CA CYS A 240 -11.16 -13.58 13.71
C CYS A 240 -12.24 -13.49 12.61
N VAL A 241 -13.47 -13.29 13.01
CA VAL A 241 -14.54 -12.89 12.08
C VAL A 241 -14.30 -11.46 11.60
N TRP A 242 -14.79 -11.12 10.43
CA TRP A 242 -14.56 -9.81 9.80
C TRP A 242 -14.95 -8.61 10.67
N GLU A 243 -15.96 -8.76 11.52
CA GLU A 243 -16.38 -7.73 12.48
C GLU A 243 -15.35 -7.43 13.57
N LYS A 244 -14.32 -8.27 13.72
CA LYS A 244 -13.26 -8.12 14.72
C LYS A 244 -11.88 -7.81 14.11
N LEU A 245 -11.81 -7.41 12.86
CA LEU A 245 -10.53 -7.10 12.21
C LEU A 245 -9.75 -5.97 12.90
N ALA A 246 -10.45 -5.03 13.55
CA ALA A 246 -9.80 -4.02 14.41
C ALA A 246 -8.96 -4.66 15.51
N THR A 247 -9.47 -5.72 16.15
CA THR A 247 -8.73 -6.48 17.17
C THR A 247 -7.54 -7.21 16.55
N SER A 248 -7.74 -7.89 15.40
CA SER A 248 -6.66 -8.53 14.66
C SER A 248 -5.55 -7.55 14.25
N TYR A 249 -5.91 -6.32 13.89
CA TYR A 249 -4.95 -5.26 13.59
C TYR A 249 -4.09 -4.89 14.81
N GLN A 250 -4.69 -4.73 16.02
CA GLN A 250 -3.92 -4.48 17.24
C GLN A 250 -3.00 -5.66 17.56
N HIS A 251 -3.47 -6.87 17.39
CA HIS A 251 -2.66 -8.09 17.57
C HIS A 251 -1.51 -8.17 16.55
N ALA A 252 -1.74 -7.75 15.29
CA ALA A 252 -0.69 -7.67 14.28
C ALA A 252 0.39 -6.63 14.65
N LYS A 253 0.01 -5.50 15.25
CA LYS A 253 0.97 -4.51 15.78
C LYS A 253 1.85 -5.07 16.89
N LEU A 254 1.28 -5.83 17.83
CA LEU A 254 2.05 -6.50 18.87
C LEU A 254 3.02 -7.53 18.29
N ALA A 255 2.55 -8.34 17.36
CA ALA A 255 3.37 -9.33 16.67
C ALA A 255 4.50 -8.68 15.85
N LEU A 256 4.22 -7.56 15.19
CA LEU A 256 5.24 -6.78 14.46
C LEU A 256 6.32 -6.24 15.41
N LYS A 257 5.89 -5.64 16.53
CA LYS A 257 6.83 -5.09 17.53
C LYS A 257 7.73 -6.19 18.10
N HIS A 258 7.17 -7.36 18.41
CA HIS A 258 7.93 -8.53 18.85
C HIS A 258 8.92 -8.99 17.76
N ALA A 259 8.49 -9.08 16.49
CA ALA A 259 9.35 -9.47 15.38
C ALA A 259 10.52 -8.51 15.19
N LEU A 260 10.28 -7.21 15.33
CA LEU A 260 11.31 -6.17 15.28
C LEU A 260 12.33 -6.31 16.42
N SER A 261 11.87 -6.57 17.66
CA SER A 261 12.76 -6.73 18.82
C SER A 261 13.61 -8.00 18.76
N LYS A 262 13.13 -9.03 18.09
CA LYS A 262 13.83 -10.32 17.90
C LYS A 262 14.57 -10.42 16.57
N GLU A 263 14.54 -9.40 15.74
CA GLU A 263 15.14 -9.36 14.39
C GLU A 263 14.70 -10.55 13.51
N ILE A 264 13.42 -10.96 13.64
CA ILE A 264 12.82 -12.02 12.81
C ILE A 264 11.93 -11.42 11.74
N LEU A 265 11.87 -12.08 10.58
CA LEU A 265 11.08 -11.60 9.45
C LEU A 265 9.58 -11.58 9.74
N ILE A 266 9.05 -12.60 10.42
CA ILE A 266 7.62 -12.76 10.67
C ILE A 266 7.37 -13.04 12.14
N GLY A 267 6.57 -12.16 12.78
CA GLY A 267 5.96 -12.36 14.09
C GLY A 267 4.50 -12.77 13.94
N GLU A 268 4.09 -13.77 14.68
CA GLU A 268 2.70 -14.25 14.70
C GLU A 268 2.12 -14.09 16.09
N TYR A 269 0.99 -13.36 16.21
CA TYR A 269 0.34 -13.16 17.51
C TYR A 269 -0.04 -14.48 18.21
N ALA A 270 -0.41 -15.50 17.45
CA ALA A 270 -0.75 -16.82 17.98
C ALA A 270 0.43 -17.52 18.67
N LYS A 271 1.67 -17.06 18.45
CA LYS A 271 2.88 -17.59 19.09
C LYS A 271 3.37 -16.75 20.26
N LEU A 272 2.73 -15.59 20.51
CA LEU A 272 3.05 -14.75 21.64
C LEU A 272 2.32 -15.26 22.90
N GLU A 273 3.03 -15.33 24.00
CA GLU A 273 2.49 -15.75 25.31
C GLU A 273 2.59 -14.60 26.32
N LEU A 274 3.71 -14.50 27.01
CA LEU A 274 3.93 -13.43 27.99
C LEU A 274 4.07 -12.05 27.33
N GLU A 275 4.58 -11.99 26.13
CA GLU A 275 4.73 -10.76 25.35
C GLU A 275 3.41 -10.03 25.16
N MET A 276 2.29 -10.75 25.04
CA MET A 276 0.96 -10.13 24.93
C MET A 276 0.61 -9.25 26.14
N ILE A 277 1.07 -9.66 27.33
CA ILE A 277 0.83 -8.93 28.57
C ILE A 277 1.84 -7.79 28.70
N MET A 278 3.11 -8.09 28.45
CA MET A 278 4.23 -7.17 28.67
C MET A 278 4.23 -5.96 27.75
N GLU A 279 3.81 -6.16 26.51
CA GLU A 279 3.72 -5.09 25.51
C GLU A 279 2.65 -4.03 25.84
N ASN A 280 1.65 -4.38 26.66
CA ASN A 280 0.61 -3.47 27.12
C ASN A 280 0.97 -2.72 28.42
N ILE A 281 2.15 -2.97 29.00
CA ILE A 281 2.62 -2.24 30.18
C ILE A 281 3.09 -0.85 29.76
N GLU A 282 2.61 0.17 30.45
CA GLU A 282 3.03 1.55 30.22
C GLU A 282 4.55 1.71 30.37
N PRO A 283 5.23 2.47 29.46
CA PRO A 283 6.69 2.61 29.46
C PRO A 283 7.27 3.11 30.80
N SER A 284 6.57 3.99 31.51
CA SER A 284 6.96 4.48 32.82
C SER A 284 6.99 3.35 33.87
N ILE A 285 5.90 2.57 33.96
CA ILE A 285 5.78 1.41 34.88
C ILE A 285 6.85 0.38 34.54
N ARG A 286 7.08 0.11 33.27
CA ARG A 286 8.11 -0.82 32.79
C ARG A 286 9.50 -0.38 33.24
N SER A 287 9.87 0.90 33.02
CA SER A 287 11.15 1.46 33.41
C SER A 287 11.37 1.37 34.93
N ASP A 288 10.35 1.73 35.70
CA ASP A 288 10.41 1.68 37.16
C ASP A 288 10.58 0.24 37.68
N TYR A 289 9.87 -0.72 37.06
CA TYR A 289 9.97 -2.14 37.45
C TYR A 289 11.37 -2.71 37.16
N ILE A 290 11.92 -2.42 35.96
CA ILE A 290 13.28 -2.83 35.59
C ILE A 290 14.31 -2.20 36.54
N SER A 291 14.25 -0.90 36.74
CA SER A 291 15.19 -0.17 37.59
C SER A 291 15.18 -0.69 39.03
N LYS A 292 13.98 -0.95 39.57
CA LYS A 292 13.81 -1.44 40.94
C LYS A 292 14.40 -2.83 41.16
N LEU A 293 14.32 -3.74 40.19
CA LEU A 293 14.66 -5.16 40.38
C LEU A 293 16.04 -5.53 39.84
N ILE A 294 16.45 -4.94 38.71
CA ILE A 294 17.70 -5.31 38.06
C ILE A 294 18.61 -4.12 37.72
N GLY A 295 18.22 -2.88 38.10
CA GLY A 295 18.96 -1.66 37.75
C GLY A 295 20.38 -1.61 38.34
N GLU A 296 20.64 -2.28 39.49
CA GLU A 296 21.94 -2.35 40.15
C GLU A 296 22.81 -3.54 39.66
N LEU A 297 22.28 -4.38 38.75
CA LEU A 297 22.99 -5.56 38.26
C LEU A 297 23.93 -5.19 37.11
N SER A 298 25.12 -5.78 37.15
CA SER A 298 26.05 -5.73 36.03
C SER A 298 25.56 -6.57 34.84
N LYS A 299 26.11 -6.31 33.65
CA LYS A 299 25.81 -7.12 32.44
C LYS A 299 26.07 -8.61 32.66
N ASP A 300 27.16 -8.95 33.39
CA ASP A 300 27.49 -10.35 33.68
C ASP A 300 26.47 -11.00 34.61
N GLU A 301 25.94 -10.27 35.59
CA GLU A 301 24.89 -10.76 36.48
C GLU A 301 23.56 -10.94 35.75
N ILE A 302 23.23 -10.04 34.83
CA ILE A 302 22.05 -10.19 33.96
C ILE A 302 22.19 -11.42 33.06
N THR A 303 23.36 -11.61 32.44
CA THR A 303 23.64 -12.78 31.61
C THR A 303 23.56 -14.07 32.42
N LEU A 304 24.08 -14.06 33.64
CA LEU A 304 24.00 -15.21 34.54
C LEU A 304 22.54 -15.56 34.88
N LEU A 305 21.71 -14.57 35.17
CA LEU A 305 20.27 -14.80 35.43
C LEU A 305 19.54 -15.34 34.22
N HIS A 306 19.81 -14.79 33.03
CA HIS A 306 19.25 -15.30 31.78
C HIS A 306 19.59 -16.77 31.55
N THR A 307 20.87 -17.14 31.72
CA THR A 307 21.33 -18.53 31.58
C THR A 307 20.69 -19.42 32.64
N TYR A 308 20.57 -18.93 33.86
CA TYR A 308 19.99 -19.70 34.97
C TYR A 308 18.49 -20.01 34.74
N TYR A 309 17.71 -19.03 34.27
CA TYR A 309 16.30 -19.25 33.97
C TYR A 309 16.10 -20.08 32.69
N LYS A 310 16.92 -19.90 31.68
CA LYS A 310 16.94 -20.72 30.44
C LYS A 310 17.23 -22.20 30.77
N SER A 311 18.09 -22.45 31.74
CA SER A 311 18.41 -23.81 32.26
C SER A 311 17.41 -24.32 33.32
N ASN A 312 16.17 -23.80 33.33
CA ASN A 312 15.12 -24.20 34.27
C ASN A 312 15.56 -24.22 35.74
N LEU A 313 16.31 -23.21 36.19
CA LEU A 313 16.83 -23.08 37.54
C LEU A 313 17.83 -24.21 37.94
N SER A 314 18.38 -24.92 36.94
CA SER A 314 19.35 -26.00 37.16
C SER A 314 20.73 -25.44 37.42
N LEU A 315 21.20 -25.51 38.66
CA LEU A 315 22.57 -25.10 39.03
C LEU A 315 23.67 -25.88 38.26
N LYS A 316 23.40 -27.14 37.94
CA LYS A 316 24.35 -27.98 37.21
C LYS A 316 24.50 -27.55 35.77
N GLU A 317 23.39 -27.39 35.09
CA GLU A 317 23.36 -26.99 33.69
C GLU A 317 23.86 -25.56 33.45
N THR A 318 23.41 -24.63 34.31
CA THR A 318 23.88 -23.24 34.29
C THR A 318 25.38 -23.13 34.52
N ALA A 319 25.92 -23.86 35.52
CA ALA A 319 27.36 -23.86 35.79
C ALA A 319 28.16 -24.40 34.58
N ALA A 320 27.68 -25.46 33.93
CA ALA A 320 28.28 -26.01 32.74
C ALA A 320 28.25 -25.04 31.58
N GLU A 321 27.10 -24.38 31.31
CA GLU A 321 26.91 -23.40 30.21
C GLU A 321 27.79 -22.15 30.41
N LEU A 322 27.95 -21.71 31.67
CA LEU A 322 28.81 -20.55 32.00
C LEU A 322 30.29 -20.91 32.26
N PHE A 323 30.66 -22.15 32.11
CA PHE A 323 32.03 -22.66 32.38
C PHE A 323 32.56 -22.27 33.76
N ILE A 324 31.71 -22.32 34.81
CA ILE A 324 32.10 -22.06 36.21
C ILE A 324 31.75 -23.22 37.12
N HIS A 325 32.38 -23.27 38.28
CA HIS A 325 32.03 -24.28 39.31
C HIS A 325 30.67 -23.96 39.94
N LYS A 326 29.89 -25.00 40.31
CA LYS A 326 28.60 -24.89 40.95
C LYS A 326 28.59 -23.96 42.16
N ASN A 327 29.63 -24.07 43.01
CA ASN A 327 29.74 -23.21 44.19
C ASN A 327 29.95 -21.73 43.85
N THR A 328 30.69 -21.46 42.78
CA THR A 328 30.84 -20.09 42.25
C THR A 328 29.54 -19.53 41.75
N LEU A 329 28.73 -20.35 41.07
CA LEU A 329 27.38 -19.95 40.64
C LEU A 329 26.49 -19.64 41.86
N GLN A 330 26.47 -20.51 42.87
CA GLN A 330 25.67 -20.27 44.08
C GLN A 330 26.06 -18.95 44.75
N TYR A 331 27.35 -18.72 44.94
CA TYR A 331 27.85 -17.46 45.50
C TYR A 331 27.43 -16.24 44.69
N ARG A 332 27.50 -16.31 43.38
CA ARG A 332 27.05 -15.22 42.51
C ARG A 332 25.53 -14.98 42.61
N LEU A 333 24.71 -16.03 42.69
CA LEU A 333 23.26 -15.91 42.89
C LEU A 333 22.93 -15.29 44.24
N GLU A 334 23.69 -15.62 45.31
CA GLU A 334 23.55 -15.00 46.65
C GLU A 334 23.91 -13.52 46.61
N LYS A 335 24.95 -13.13 45.85
CA LYS A 335 25.30 -11.70 45.66
C LYS A 335 24.23 -10.94 44.90
N ILE A 336 23.59 -11.54 43.90
CA ILE A 336 22.44 -10.97 43.23
C ILE A 336 21.27 -10.78 44.21
N ALA A 337 20.99 -11.77 45.05
CA ALA A 337 19.96 -11.65 46.09
C ALA A 337 20.23 -10.52 47.08
N GLU A 338 21.48 -10.33 47.52
CA GLU A 338 21.89 -9.23 48.40
C GLU A 338 21.64 -7.84 47.76
N LYS A 339 21.98 -7.69 46.45
CA LYS A 339 21.80 -6.43 45.71
C LYS A 339 20.33 -6.12 45.47
N THR A 340 19.61 -7.09 44.93
CA THR A 340 18.21 -6.89 44.49
C THR A 340 17.17 -6.99 45.58
N LYS A 341 17.54 -7.54 46.76
CA LYS A 341 16.64 -7.97 47.82
C LYS A 341 15.61 -9.00 47.40
N VAL A 342 15.89 -9.71 46.31
CA VAL A 342 15.03 -10.72 45.70
C VAL A 342 15.87 -11.97 45.45
N ASN A 343 15.43 -13.11 45.96
CA ASN A 343 16.20 -14.37 45.91
C ASN A 343 15.94 -15.10 44.57
N PRO A 344 16.92 -15.17 43.63
CA PRO A 344 16.76 -15.85 42.35
C PRO A 344 16.40 -17.34 42.43
N ARG A 345 16.58 -17.96 43.61
CA ARG A 345 16.32 -19.39 43.86
C ARG A 345 14.96 -19.65 44.52
N ASP A 346 14.28 -18.63 45.02
CA ASP A 346 12.89 -18.70 45.45
C ASP A 346 11.96 -18.57 44.24
N TYR A 347 10.91 -19.39 44.19
CA TYR A 347 10.01 -19.40 43.04
C TYR A 347 9.33 -18.05 42.78
N HIS A 348 8.73 -17.46 43.82
CA HIS A 348 8.01 -16.20 43.65
C HIS A 348 8.94 -15.03 43.32
N ASP A 349 10.13 -15.04 43.91
CA ASP A 349 11.15 -14.03 43.65
C ASP A 349 11.78 -14.21 42.27
N SER A 350 12.01 -15.44 41.84
CA SER A 350 12.53 -15.77 40.49
C SER A 350 11.60 -15.29 39.41
N VAL A 351 10.28 -15.41 39.58
CA VAL A 351 9.28 -14.87 38.62
C VAL A 351 9.40 -13.35 38.50
N LYS A 352 9.61 -12.61 39.60
CA LYS A 352 9.79 -11.15 39.54
C LYS A 352 11.03 -10.77 38.73
N LEU A 353 12.17 -11.43 38.98
CA LEU A 353 13.41 -11.19 38.25
C LEU A 353 13.29 -11.60 36.79
N TYR A 354 12.66 -12.74 36.49
CA TYR A 354 12.43 -13.20 35.14
C TYR A 354 11.57 -12.23 34.32
N VAL A 355 10.49 -11.72 34.91
CA VAL A 355 9.65 -10.67 34.31
C VAL A 355 10.47 -9.40 34.05
N ALA A 356 11.33 -8.96 34.98
CA ALA A 356 12.18 -7.79 34.79
C ALA A 356 13.16 -7.97 33.60
N LEU A 357 13.76 -9.16 33.48
CA LEU A 357 14.64 -9.51 32.35
C LEU A 357 13.89 -9.53 31.03
N LEU A 358 12.71 -10.11 30.97
CA LEU A 358 11.86 -10.12 29.77
C LEU A 358 11.48 -8.70 29.36
N LEU A 359 11.08 -7.86 30.31
CA LEU A 359 10.76 -6.45 30.05
C LEU A 359 11.95 -5.65 29.54
N GLN A 360 13.18 -6.01 29.93
CA GLN A 360 14.39 -5.35 29.43
C GLN A 360 14.69 -5.68 27.96
N THR A 361 14.25 -6.84 27.47
CA THR A 361 14.51 -7.32 26.10
C THR A 361 13.42 -6.94 25.09
N LEU A 362 12.35 -6.34 25.56
CA LEU A 362 11.25 -5.77 24.75
C LEU A 362 11.50 -4.30 24.43
#